data_1fc10dd833c46296223f974419484be4
#
_entry.id   1fc10dd833c46296223f974419484be4
#
_cell.length_a   1.000
_cell.length_b   1.000
_cell.length_c   1.000
_cell.angle_alpha   90.00
_cell.angle_beta   90.00
_cell.angle_gamma   90.00
#
_symmetry.space_group_name_H-M   'P 1'
#
loop_
_entity.id
_entity.type
_entity.pdbx_description
1 polymer ?
#
loop_
_entity_poly.entity_id
_entity_poly.type
_entity_poly.pdbx_seq_one_letter_code
_entity_poly.pdbx_strand_id
1 'polypeptide(L)'
;MNGILPLWKEKGMTSHDCVFKLRKILRTKKVGHTGTLDPNVEGVLPICIGTSTKVASYITDSGKEYIAEVAIGTATETEDSDGAIVERDESVKQITRRQVLSALESLTGCITQIPPMYSAVKVNGRKLYEYARKGIEVDRPERTVIIQEIELLSDDELFDGVEPRFSIRVKCGKGTYIRTLAVQIGEQLGYPAHMSSLVRTASGTFTQEDCKTLSQVQDMKDSDELEAFLRPLESALSTIETIEIEGDLLPKILNGQVLPLHSILKSIEEVVFTSSGKALAIYAPHPEKQGLMKPVKMFPANIGKEE
;
A
#
# COMPACT_ATOMS: atom_id res chain seq x y z
N MET A 1 -6.36 -4.02 23.31
CA MET A 1 -5.38 -3.40 22.41
C MET A 1 -6.04 -3.12 21.05
N ASN A 2 -6.08 -1.87 20.64
CA ASN A 2 -6.56 -1.39 19.34
C ASN A 2 -5.60 -0.33 18.84
N GLY A 3 -5.35 -0.26 17.54
CA GLY A 3 -4.48 0.74 16.94
C GLY A 3 -3.84 0.27 15.64
N ILE A 4 -2.97 1.09 15.10
CA ILE A 4 -2.18 0.80 13.91
C ILE A 4 -0.72 0.69 14.34
N LEU A 5 -0.10 -0.45 14.04
CA LEU A 5 1.31 -0.72 14.26
C LEU A 5 2.07 -0.48 12.96
N PRO A 6 2.90 0.57 12.86
CA PRO A 6 3.84 0.69 11.76
C PRO A 6 4.93 -0.39 11.90
N LEU A 7 4.88 -1.41 11.03
CA LEU A 7 5.84 -2.50 11.04
C LEU A 7 6.86 -2.30 9.94
N TRP A 8 8.14 -2.49 10.24
CA TRP A 8 9.17 -2.75 9.23
C TRP A 8 9.17 -4.24 8.90
N LYS A 9 8.66 -4.58 7.72
CA LYS A 9 8.73 -5.96 7.24
C LYS A 9 10.14 -6.23 6.74
N GLU A 10 10.81 -7.18 7.34
CA GLU A 10 12.13 -7.65 6.91
C GLU A 10 12.02 -8.59 5.70
N LYS A 11 13.11 -8.75 4.94
CA LYS A 11 13.20 -9.73 3.84
C LYS A 11 13.03 -11.16 4.34
N GLY A 12 12.65 -12.07 3.45
CA GLY A 12 12.56 -13.52 3.73
C GLY A 12 11.22 -13.96 4.33
N MET A 13 10.23 -13.06 4.50
CA MET A 13 8.88 -13.41 4.96
C MET A 13 7.80 -12.69 4.17
N THR A 14 6.64 -13.30 4.04
CA THR A 14 5.47 -12.68 3.43
C THR A 14 4.79 -11.69 4.38
N SER A 15 4.00 -10.75 3.84
CA SER A 15 3.15 -9.89 4.67
C SER A 15 2.16 -10.69 5.54
N HIS A 16 1.76 -11.88 5.08
CA HIS A 16 0.89 -12.78 5.85
C HIS A 16 1.62 -13.44 7.02
N ASP A 17 2.91 -13.80 6.85
CA ASP A 17 3.75 -14.32 7.93
C ASP A 17 3.91 -13.29 9.06
N CYS A 18 4.07 -12.00 8.70
CA CYS A 18 4.08 -10.92 9.69
C CYS A 18 2.78 -10.89 10.50
N VAL A 19 1.63 -10.96 9.83
CA VAL A 19 0.31 -11.02 10.52
C VAL A 19 0.21 -12.24 11.41
N PHE A 20 0.67 -13.41 10.94
CA PHE A 20 0.64 -14.65 11.73
C PHE A 20 1.51 -14.57 12.99
N LYS A 21 2.74 -14.05 12.87
CA LYS A 21 3.65 -13.82 14.00
C LYS A 21 3.06 -12.81 14.98
N LEU A 22 2.53 -11.69 14.49
CA LEU A 22 1.89 -10.67 15.32
C LEU A 22 0.66 -11.18 16.06
N ARG A 23 -0.15 -12.05 15.45
CA ARG A 23 -1.27 -12.70 16.16
C ARG A 23 -0.82 -13.50 17.37
N LYS A 24 0.36 -14.13 17.30
CA LYS A 24 0.96 -14.86 18.44
C LYS A 24 1.48 -13.89 19.51
N ILE A 25 2.26 -12.89 19.12
CA ILE A 25 2.83 -11.88 20.03
C ILE A 25 1.70 -11.16 20.78
N LEU A 26 0.68 -10.71 20.05
CA LEU A 26 -0.42 -9.89 20.60
C LEU A 26 -1.56 -10.71 21.20
N ARG A 27 -1.53 -12.04 21.07
CA ARG A 27 -2.58 -12.97 21.52
C ARG A 27 -3.98 -12.58 21.03
N THR A 28 -4.10 -12.10 19.79
CA THR A 28 -5.36 -11.70 19.15
C THR A 28 -5.45 -12.16 17.70
N LYS A 29 -6.67 -12.52 17.27
CA LYS A 29 -6.94 -12.87 15.86
C LYS A 29 -7.21 -11.65 14.98
N LYS A 30 -7.55 -10.50 15.60
CA LYS A 30 -7.91 -9.26 14.89
C LYS A 30 -6.65 -8.48 14.51
N VAL A 31 -5.92 -8.98 13.52
CA VAL A 31 -4.70 -8.38 12.95
C VAL A 31 -4.76 -8.52 11.44
N GLY A 32 -4.55 -7.40 10.71
CA GLY A 32 -4.55 -7.35 9.25
C GLY A 32 -3.54 -6.33 8.72
N HIS A 33 -2.88 -6.64 7.60
CA HIS A 33 -1.95 -5.71 6.92
C HIS A 33 -2.68 -4.84 5.89
N THR A 34 -2.07 -3.73 5.50
CA THR A 34 -2.64 -2.69 4.63
C THR A 34 -1.97 -2.59 3.25
N GLY A 35 -1.50 -3.71 2.74
CA GLY A 35 -0.86 -3.78 1.41
C GLY A 35 0.29 -4.78 1.40
N THR A 36 0.21 -5.73 0.46
CA THR A 36 1.21 -6.80 0.34
C THR A 36 2.56 -6.26 -0.09
N LEU A 37 3.62 -6.79 0.51
CA LEU A 37 5.00 -6.76 0.03
C LEU A 37 5.40 -8.19 -0.32
N ASP A 38 6.15 -8.34 -1.42
CA ASP A 38 6.71 -9.63 -1.82
C ASP A 38 7.71 -10.16 -0.76
N PRO A 39 7.99 -11.47 -0.69
CA PRO A 39 8.82 -12.03 0.38
C PRO A 39 10.19 -11.37 0.52
N ASN A 40 10.87 -11.12 -0.60
CA ASN A 40 12.22 -10.53 -0.63
C ASN A 40 12.24 -8.99 -0.67
N VAL A 41 11.06 -8.35 -0.57
CA VAL A 41 10.91 -6.91 -0.43
C VAL A 41 10.77 -6.56 1.04
N GLU A 42 11.52 -5.57 1.50
CA GLU A 42 11.40 -5.01 2.85
C GLU A 42 10.70 -3.66 2.86
N GLY A 43 10.33 -3.19 4.03
CA GLY A 43 9.83 -1.82 4.19
C GLY A 43 8.58 -1.67 5.03
N VAL A 44 8.01 -0.48 4.96
CA VAL A 44 6.88 -0.01 5.75
C VAL A 44 5.63 -0.84 5.47
N LEU A 45 5.14 -1.54 6.48
CA LEU A 45 3.92 -2.36 6.42
C LEU A 45 3.00 -2.03 7.60
N PRO A 46 2.10 -1.04 7.48
CA PRO A 46 1.17 -0.74 8.56
C PRO A 46 0.25 -1.93 8.83
N ILE A 47 0.12 -2.29 10.11
CA ILE A 47 -0.69 -3.41 10.58
C ILE A 47 -1.82 -2.86 11.45
N CYS A 48 -3.05 -3.12 11.07
CA CYS A 48 -4.23 -2.77 11.85
C CYS A 48 -4.53 -3.85 12.90
N ILE A 49 -4.75 -3.44 14.16
CA ILE A 49 -5.01 -4.31 15.30
C ILE A 49 -6.38 -3.98 15.90
N GLY A 50 -7.16 -5.01 16.21
CA GLY A 50 -8.46 -4.86 16.86
C GLY A 50 -9.47 -4.12 15.98
N THR A 51 -10.09 -3.07 16.53
CA THR A 51 -11.08 -2.24 15.80
C THR A 51 -10.50 -1.50 14.62
N SER A 52 -9.20 -1.18 14.65
CA SER A 52 -8.50 -0.49 13.55
C SER A 52 -8.44 -1.32 12.26
N THR A 53 -8.72 -2.64 12.30
CA THR A 53 -8.89 -3.43 11.07
C THR A 53 -10.01 -2.92 10.15
N LYS A 54 -10.95 -2.15 10.69
CA LYS A 54 -12.02 -1.52 9.91
C LYS A 54 -11.53 -0.40 9.00
N VAL A 55 -10.40 0.23 9.32
CA VAL A 55 -9.81 1.33 8.53
C VAL A 55 -8.68 0.87 7.61
N ALA A 56 -8.38 -0.42 7.56
CA ALA A 56 -7.29 -0.96 6.73
C ALA A 56 -7.41 -0.59 5.24
N SER A 57 -8.63 -0.49 4.69
CA SER A 57 -8.86 -0.08 3.31
C SER A 57 -8.36 1.34 3.03
N TYR A 58 -8.51 2.27 3.96
CA TYR A 58 -8.09 3.67 3.79
C TYR A 58 -6.56 3.78 3.68
N ILE A 59 -5.82 3.01 4.49
CA ILE A 59 -4.35 2.93 4.34
C ILE A 59 -3.97 2.19 3.06
N THR A 60 -4.71 1.13 2.69
CA THR A 60 -4.45 0.39 1.44
C THR A 60 -4.66 1.28 0.22
N ASP A 61 -5.64 2.17 0.26
CA ASP A 61 -6.00 3.07 -0.83
C ASP A 61 -5.16 4.36 -0.87
N SER A 62 -4.42 4.66 0.19
CA SER A 62 -3.48 5.79 0.22
C SER A 62 -2.23 5.53 -0.64
N GLY A 63 -1.48 6.59 -0.94
CA GLY A 63 -0.23 6.54 -1.71
C GLY A 63 0.86 5.70 -1.03
N LYS A 64 1.81 5.25 -1.83
CA LYS A 64 3.02 4.54 -1.39
C LYS A 64 4.24 5.19 -2.00
N GLU A 65 5.36 5.10 -1.28
CA GLU A 65 6.66 5.48 -1.79
C GLU A 65 7.61 4.28 -1.74
N TYR A 66 8.39 4.14 -2.79
CA TYR A 66 9.37 3.06 -2.94
C TYR A 66 10.70 3.60 -3.39
N ILE A 67 11.78 2.94 -2.98
CA ILE A 67 13.08 3.00 -3.64
C ILE A 67 13.25 1.66 -4.35
N ALA A 68 13.52 1.71 -5.65
CA ALA A 68 13.72 0.54 -6.50
C ALA A 68 15.02 0.66 -7.28
N GLU A 69 15.69 -0.46 -7.52
CA GLU A 69 16.77 -0.57 -8.48
C GLU A 69 16.26 -1.28 -9.73
N VAL A 70 16.49 -0.68 -10.88
CA VAL A 70 16.17 -1.24 -12.21
C VAL A 70 17.45 -1.78 -12.83
N ALA A 71 17.43 -3.03 -13.27
CA ALA A 71 18.51 -3.68 -14.03
C ALA A 71 18.09 -3.81 -15.50
N ILE A 72 18.93 -3.29 -16.39
CA ILE A 72 18.67 -3.25 -17.84
C ILE A 72 19.53 -4.30 -18.55
N GLY A 73 18.90 -5.09 -19.42
CA GLY A 73 19.55 -6.12 -20.22
C GLY A 73 19.07 -7.54 -19.91
N THR A 74 18.25 -7.72 -18.89
CA THR A 74 17.73 -9.04 -18.52
C THR A 74 16.28 -8.91 -18.06
N ALA A 75 15.37 -9.71 -18.64
CA ALA A 75 14.00 -9.89 -18.16
C ALA A 75 13.85 -11.23 -17.45
N THR A 76 13.01 -11.29 -16.43
CA THR A 76 12.74 -12.50 -15.65
C THR A 76 11.24 -12.82 -15.63
N GLU A 77 10.91 -14.08 -15.37
CA GLU A 77 9.53 -14.57 -15.30
C GLU A 77 8.68 -13.83 -14.23
N THR A 78 9.31 -13.40 -13.14
CA THR A 78 8.64 -12.71 -12.02
C THR A 78 8.72 -11.19 -12.11
N GLU A 79 9.42 -10.65 -13.13
CA GLU A 79 9.72 -9.22 -13.30
C GLU A 79 10.63 -8.66 -12.18
N ASP A 80 11.23 -9.54 -11.36
CA ASP A 80 12.22 -9.24 -10.31
C ASP A 80 13.37 -10.25 -10.34
N SER A 81 14.36 -10.11 -9.45
CA SER A 81 15.56 -10.96 -9.41
C SER A 81 15.30 -12.40 -8.95
N ASP A 82 14.08 -12.74 -8.50
CA ASP A 82 13.76 -14.08 -7.97
C ASP A 82 13.38 -15.07 -9.08
N GLY A 83 12.95 -14.58 -10.25
CA GLY A 83 12.47 -15.41 -11.37
C GLY A 83 13.57 -15.93 -12.26
N ALA A 84 13.27 -17.00 -13.01
CA ALA A 84 14.13 -17.47 -14.09
C ALA A 84 14.26 -16.40 -15.19
N ILE A 85 15.43 -16.31 -15.81
CA ILE A 85 15.68 -15.41 -16.94
C ILE A 85 14.87 -15.91 -18.14
N VAL A 86 14.07 -15.03 -18.74
CA VAL A 86 13.26 -15.31 -19.94
C VAL A 86 13.80 -14.62 -21.17
N GLU A 87 14.53 -13.52 -20.99
CA GLU A 87 15.20 -12.80 -22.07
C GLU A 87 16.48 -12.15 -21.56
N ARG A 88 17.53 -12.16 -22.38
CA ARG A 88 18.80 -11.51 -22.09
C ARG A 88 19.39 -10.88 -23.33
N ASP A 89 19.79 -9.63 -23.21
CA ASP A 89 20.61 -8.92 -24.20
C ASP A 89 22.03 -8.78 -23.63
N GLU A 90 22.99 -9.50 -24.24
CA GLU A 90 24.40 -9.53 -23.80
C GLU A 90 25.24 -8.39 -24.42
N SER A 91 24.65 -7.51 -25.22
CA SER A 91 25.36 -6.34 -25.74
C SER A 91 25.76 -5.38 -24.61
N VAL A 92 26.84 -4.65 -24.83
CA VAL A 92 27.22 -3.54 -23.94
C VAL A 92 26.30 -2.36 -24.22
N LYS A 93 25.56 -1.92 -23.20
CA LYS A 93 24.68 -0.77 -23.27
C LYS A 93 25.46 0.49 -22.92
N GLN A 94 25.03 1.61 -23.49
CA GLN A 94 25.47 2.95 -23.14
C GLN A 94 24.22 3.84 -23.07
N ILE A 95 23.65 3.94 -21.88
CA ILE A 95 22.42 4.66 -21.65
C ILE A 95 22.75 5.95 -20.94
N THR A 96 22.51 7.06 -21.57
CA THR A 96 22.76 8.39 -20.98
C THR A 96 21.71 8.71 -19.94
N ARG A 97 22.07 9.52 -18.92
CA ARG A 97 21.14 10.08 -17.92
C ARG A 97 19.91 10.71 -18.59
N ARG A 98 20.10 11.43 -19.69
CA ARG A 98 19.01 12.06 -20.45
C ARG A 98 17.99 11.02 -20.97
N GLN A 99 18.45 9.89 -21.48
CA GLN A 99 17.56 8.81 -21.96
C GLN A 99 16.76 8.22 -20.79
N VAL A 100 17.40 7.97 -19.65
CA VAL A 100 16.72 7.50 -18.44
C VAL A 100 15.66 8.51 -18.00
N LEU A 101 16.01 9.78 -17.84
CA LEU A 101 15.06 10.82 -17.42
C LEU A 101 13.88 10.93 -18.39
N SER A 102 14.08 10.83 -19.70
CA SER A 102 13.00 10.84 -20.69
C SER A 102 12.08 9.63 -20.56
N ALA A 103 12.63 8.45 -20.28
CA ALA A 103 11.84 7.25 -20.02
C ALA A 103 10.99 7.39 -18.74
N LEU A 104 11.56 7.91 -17.64
CA LEU A 104 10.85 8.13 -16.38
C LEU A 104 9.73 9.17 -16.54
N GLU A 105 9.97 10.27 -17.29
CA GLU A 105 8.98 11.29 -17.57
C GLU A 105 7.78 10.71 -18.33
N SER A 106 8.01 9.85 -19.34
CA SER A 106 6.94 9.22 -20.11
C SER A 106 6.06 8.26 -19.30
N LEU A 107 6.57 7.74 -18.17
CA LEU A 107 5.88 6.82 -17.27
C LEU A 107 5.34 7.53 -16.01
N THR A 108 5.42 8.86 -15.95
CA THR A 108 4.83 9.65 -14.86
C THR A 108 3.41 10.08 -15.24
N GLY A 109 2.50 10.11 -14.24
CA GLY A 109 1.09 10.42 -14.45
C GLY A 109 0.21 9.17 -14.50
N CYS A 110 -0.75 9.17 -15.40
CA CYS A 110 -1.73 8.09 -15.56
C CYS A 110 -1.20 7.09 -16.59
N ILE A 111 -0.85 5.88 -16.16
CA ILE A 111 -0.29 4.85 -17.05
C ILE A 111 -1.10 3.56 -16.98
N THR A 112 -1.01 2.73 -18.02
CA THR A 112 -1.58 1.38 -18.03
C THR A 112 -0.54 0.35 -17.63
N GLN A 113 -0.90 -0.56 -16.74
CA GLN A 113 -0.10 -1.72 -16.37
C GLN A 113 -0.89 -3.02 -16.55
N ILE A 114 -0.23 -4.06 -17.02
CA ILE A 114 -0.70 -5.44 -16.95
C ILE A 114 -0.06 -6.07 -15.72
N PRO A 115 -0.82 -6.47 -14.68
CA PRO A 115 -0.26 -7.05 -13.45
C PRO A 115 0.63 -8.27 -13.75
N PRO A 116 1.74 -8.47 -13.01
CA PRO A 116 2.58 -9.64 -13.20
C PRO A 116 1.81 -10.92 -12.87
N MET A 117 2.20 -12.06 -13.50
CA MET A 117 1.58 -13.37 -13.22
C MET A 117 1.73 -13.76 -11.74
N TYR A 118 2.86 -13.40 -11.11
CA TYR A 118 3.10 -13.62 -9.69
C TYR A 118 2.50 -12.49 -8.84
N SER A 119 1.15 -12.32 -8.91
CA SER A 119 0.42 -11.33 -8.15
C SER A 119 -0.84 -11.89 -7.48
N ALA A 120 -1.41 -11.12 -6.52
CA ALA A 120 -2.64 -11.48 -5.83
C ALA A 120 -3.92 -11.03 -6.57
N VAL A 121 -3.80 -10.51 -7.79
CA VAL A 121 -4.95 -10.15 -8.63
C VAL A 121 -5.77 -11.39 -8.94
N LYS A 122 -7.09 -11.28 -8.81
CA LYS A 122 -8.01 -12.39 -9.10
C LYS A 122 -8.54 -12.29 -10.53
N VAL A 123 -8.45 -13.40 -11.25
CA VAL A 123 -9.08 -13.63 -12.54
C VAL A 123 -9.88 -14.93 -12.45
N ASN A 124 -11.15 -14.92 -12.85
CA ASN A 124 -12.04 -16.07 -12.73
C ASN A 124 -12.07 -16.72 -11.32
N GLY A 125 -12.03 -15.87 -10.27
CA GLY A 125 -12.10 -16.28 -8.87
C GLY A 125 -10.80 -16.82 -8.25
N ARG A 126 -9.72 -16.99 -9.03
CA ARG A 126 -8.39 -17.46 -8.58
C ARG A 126 -7.35 -16.36 -8.70
N LYS A 127 -6.34 -16.36 -7.85
CA LYS A 127 -5.24 -15.40 -7.92
C LYS A 127 -4.28 -15.75 -9.06
N LEU A 128 -3.69 -14.74 -9.72
CA LEU A 128 -2.77 -14.95 -10.85
C LEU A 128 -1.59 -15.86 -10.47
N TYR A 129 -1.00 -15.70 -9.29
CA TYR A 129 0.10 -16.57 -8.86
C TYR A 129 -0.30 -18.06 -8.75
N GLU A 130 -1.59 -18.38 -8.58
CA GLU A 130 -2.08 -19.78 -8.55
C GLU A 130 -2.11 -20.39 -9.94
N TYR A 131 -2.33 -19.57 -10.98
CA TYR A 131 -2.21 -19.96 -12.39
C TYR A 131 -0.73 -20.13 -12.76
N ALA A 132 0.13 -19.15 -12.40
CA ALA A 132 1.57 -19.21 -12.66
C ALA A 132 2.20 -20.49 -12.13
N ARG A 133 1.94 -20.86 -10.86
CA ARG A 133 2.45 -22.10 -10.25
C ARG A 133 2.00 -23.38 -10.94
N LYS A 134 0.93 -23.33 -11.72
CA LYS A 134 0.41 -24.48 -12.49
C LYS A 134 0.81 -24.44 -13.95
N GLY A 135 1.58 -23.44 -14.39
CA GLY A 135 1.92 -23.22 -15.79
C GLY A 135 0.71 -22.95 -16.69
N ILE A 136 -0.38 -22.37 -16.11
CA ILE A 136 -1.60 -22.08 -16.86
C ILE A 136 -1.55 -20.61 -17.30
N GLU A 137 -1.61 -20.36 -18.59
CA GLU A 137 -1.77 -19.03 -19.14
C GLU A 137 -3.19 -18.52 -18.91
N VAL A 138 -3.33 -17.23 -18.62
CA VAL A 138 -4.61 -16.55 -18.42
C VAL A 138 -4.48 -15.09 -18.87
N ASP A 139 -5.52 -14.58 -19.49
CA ASP A 139 -5.58 -13.16 -19.87
C ASP A 139 -5.56 -12.29 -18.61
N ARG A 140 -4.58 -11.41 -18.55
CA ARG A 140 -4.40 -10.49 -17.41
C ARG A 140 -5.09 -9.17 -17.71
N PRO A 141 -5.94 -8.67 -16.81
CA PRO A 141 -6.65 -7.41 -17.04
C PRO A 141 -5.68 -6.23 -16.98
N GLU A 142 -5.77 -5.35 -17.95
CA GLU A 142 -5.11 -4.05 -17.88
C GLU A 142 -5.68 -3.20 -16.73
N ARG A 143 -4.85 -2.40 -16.12
CA ARG A 143 -5.23 -1.48 -15.06
C ARG A 143 -4.58 -0.13 -15.25
N THR A 144 -5.37 0.90 -15.09
CA THR A 144 -4.86 2.26 -14.99
C THR A 144 -4.35 2.51 -13.57
N VAL A 145 -3.11 2.97 -13.45
CA VAL A 145 -2.47 3.35 -12.20
C VAL A 145 -1.93 4.77 -12.29
N ILE A 146 -1.74 5.40 -11.15
CA ILE A 146 -1.23 6.78 -11.08
C ILE A 146 0.17 6.75 -10.47
N ILE A 147 1.13 7.24 -11.22
CA ILE A 147 2.49 7.52 -10.74
C ILE A 147 2.59 9.02 -10.51
N GLN A 148 2.62 9.43 -9.24
CA GLN A 148 2.69 10.86 -8.90
C GLN A 148 4.06 11.45 -9.22
N GLU A 149 5.12 10.67 -9.00
CA GLU A 149 6.50 11.12 -9.18
C GLU A 149 7.43 9.92 -9.40
N ILE A 150 8.39 10.06 -10.31
CA ILE A 150 9.55 9.18 -10.41
C ILE A 150 10.79 10.06 -10.41
N GLU A 151 11.70 9.83 -9.47
CA GLU A 151 12.97 10.54 -9.34
C GLU A 151 14.12 9.56 -9.57
N LEU A 152 15.08 9.94 -10.42
CA LEU A 152 16.33 9.20 -10.59
C LEU A 152 17.27 9.55 -9.44
N LEU A 153 17.66 8.57 -8.64
CA LEU A 153 18.52 8.74 -7.46
C LEU A 153 20.01 8.57 -7.78
N SER A 154 20.33 7.87 -8.88
CA SER A 154 21.72 7.73 -9.31
C SER A 154 22.22 9.02 -9.95
N ASP A 155 23.44 9.44 -9.61
CA ASP A 155 24.04 10.70 -10.09
C ASP A 155 24.87 10.53 -11.38
N ASP A 156 25.01 9.29 -11.89
CA ASP A 156 25.80 8.98 -13.08
C ASP A 156 25.22 9.63 -14.33
N GLU A 157 26.10 10.17 -15.17
CA GLU A 157 25.73 10.74 -16.48
C GLU A 157 25.62 9.66 -17.58
N LEU A 158 26.24 8.50 -17.36
CA LEU A 158 26.23 7.35 -18.27
C LEU A 158 26.08 6.07 -17.46
N PHE A 159 25.11 5.26 -17.82
CA PHE A 159 24.89 3.90 -17.31
C PHE A 159 25.37 2.93 -18.39
N ASP A 160 26.52 2.30 -18.16
CA ASP A 160 27.18 1.43 -19.15
C ASP A 160 27.41 0.02 -18.62
N GLY A 161 27.66 -0.91 -19.55
CA GLY A 161 27.91 -2.31 -19.26
C GLY A 161 26.88 -3.26 -19.87
N VAL A 162 27.02 -4.54 -19.57
CA VAL A 162 26.08 -5.58 -20.06
C VAL A 162 24.76 -5.53 -19.32
N GLU A 163 24.80 -5.19 -18.03
CA GLU A 163 23.59 -5.02 -17.19
C GLU A 163 23.73 -3.75 -16.34
N PRO A 164 23.60 -2.55 -16.97
CA PRO A 164 23.62 -1.30 -16.21
C PRO A 164 22.43 -1.23 -15.28
N ARG A 165 22.62 -0.58 -14.12
CA ARG A 165 21.62 -0.44 -13.06
C ARG A 165 21.53 1.01 -12.61
N PHE A 166 20.34 1.41 -12.21
CA PHE A 166 20.10 2.71 -11.58
C PHE A 166 18.97 2.62 -10.57
N SER A 167 19.04 3.49 -9.57
CA SER A 167 18.04 3.58 -8.52
C SER A 167 17.06 4.70 -8.77
N ILE A 168 15.79 4.44 -8.49
CA ILE A 168 14.68 5.40 -8.61
C ILE A 168 13.88 5.46 -7.31
N ARG A 169 13.35 6.64 -7.00
CA ARG A 169 12.27 6.82 -6.02
C ARG A 169 10.95 6.96 -6.76
N VAL A 170 9.93 6.22 -6.33
CA VAL A 170 8.62 6.23 -6.98
C VAL A 170 7.54 6.54 -5.95
N LYS A 171 6.75 7.61 -6.16
CA LYS A 171 5.50 7.86 -5.44
C LYS A 171 4.33 7.46 -6.33
N CYS A 172 3.49 6.57 -5.86
CA CYS A 172 2.42 6.00 -6.68
C CYS A 172 1.14 5.73 -5.89
N GLY A 173 0.03 5.65 -6.61
CA GLY A 173 -1.26 5.24 -6.10
C GLY A 173 -1.36 3.74 -5.83
N LYS A 174 -2.52 3.31 -5.29
CA LYS A 174 -2.82 1.90 -5.06
C LYS A 174 -2.79 1.09 -6.36
N GLY A 175 -2.40 -0.19 -6.24
CA GLY A 175 -2.45 -1.15 -7.35
C GLY A 175 -1.29 -1.07 -8.32
N THR A 176 -0.34 -0.15 -8.11
CA THR A 176 0.88 -0.04 -8.91
C THR A 176 1.83 -1.20 -8.60
N TYR A 177 2.35 -1.83 -9.65
CA TYR A 177 3.40 -2.85 -9.58
C TYR A 177 4.73 -2.24 -9.99
N ILE A 178 5.65 -2.10 -9.03
CA ILE A 178 6.99 -1.54 -9.30
C ILE A 178 7.82 -2.49 -10.17
N ARG A 179 7.58 -3.79 -10.08
CA ARG A 179 8.18 -4.81 -10.97
C ARG A 179 7.82 -4.52 -12.43
N THR A 180 6.53 -4.35 -12.71
CA THR A 180 6.05 -4.01 -14.07
C THR A 180 6.54 -2.63 -14.52
N LEU A 181 6.66 -1.65 -13.60
CA LEU A 181 7.24 -0.35 -13.91
C LEU A 181 8.71 -0.48 -14.37
N ALA A 182 9.50 -1.36 -13.73
CA ALA A 182 10.87 -1.61 -14.15
C ALA A 182 10.95 -2.21 -15.56
N VAL A 183 10.05 -3.14 -15.90
CA VAL A 183 9.92 -3.68 -17.27
C VAL A 183 9.56 -2.56 -18.26
N GLN A 184 8.56 -1.74 -17.94
CA GLN A 184 8.14 -0.62 -18.79
C GLN A 184 9.26 0.42 -19.00
N ILE A 185 10.09 0.68 -17.99
CA ILE A 185 11.29 1.53 -18.13
C ILE A 185 12.26 0.91 -19.14
N GLY A 186 12.50 -0.41 -19.06
CA GLY A 186 13.32 -1.12 -20.02
C GLY A 186 12.78 -1.03 -21.45
N GLU A 187 11.46 -1.21 -21.64
CA GLU A 187 10.78 -1.06 -22.93
C GLU A 187 10.99 0.33 -23.53
N GLN A 188 10.87 1.40 -22.72
CA GLN A 188 11.13 2.78 -23.16
C GLN A 188 12.61 3.00 -23.58
N LEU A 189 13.54 2.27 -22.97
CA LEU A 189 14.97 2.32 -23.29
C LEU A 189 15.36 1.36 -24.43
N GLY A 190 14.44 0.47 -24.85
CA GLY A 190 14.65 -0.51 -25.92
C GLY A 190 15.38 -1.79 -25.49
N TYR A 191 15.32 -2.16 -24.21
CA TYR A 191 15.99 -3.32 -23.64
C TYR A 191 15.09 -4.14 -22.71
N PRO A 192 15.29 -5.46 -22.57
CA PRO A 192 14.69 -6.22 -21.50
C PRO A 192 15.16 -5.68 -20.15
N ALA A 193 14.28 -5.69 -19.14
CA ALA A 193 14.62 -5.19 -17.80
C ALA A 193 13.82 -5.91 -16.71
N HIS A 194 14.30 -5.81 -15.49
CA HIS A 194 13.61 -6.27 -14.29
C HIS A 194 13.93 -5.38 -13.08
N MET A 195 13.15 -5.52 -12.04
CA MET A 195 13.42 -4.89 -10.75
C MET A 195 14.43 -5.74 -9.95
N SER A 196 15.63 -5.23 -9.72
CA SER A 196 16.68 -5.96 -8.99
C SER A 196 16.56 -5.82 -7.47
N SER A 197 16.04 -4.70 -6.97
CA SER A 197 15.74 -4.51 -5.55
C SER A 197 14.56 -3.57 -5.33
N LEU A 198 13.90 -3.72 -4.16
CA LEU A 198 12.78 -2.88 -3.77
C LEU A 198 12.72 -2.70 -2.26
N VAL A 199 12.49 -1.45 -1.84
CA VAL A 199 12.19 -1.09 -0.46
C VAL A 199 10.97 -0.17 -0.45
N ARG A 200 9.95 -0.46 0.34
CA ARG A 200 8.83 0.48 0.55
C ARG A 200 9.16 1.44 1.68
N THR A 201 9.43 2.70 1.37
CA THR A 201 9.84 3.74 2.32
C THR A 201 8.66 4.42 3.01
N ALA A 202 7.48 4.46 2.34
CA ALA A 202 6.26 4.98 2.96
C ALA A 202 4.99 4.25 2.51
N SER A 203 3.97 4.26 3.38
CA SER A 203 2.61 3.78 3.11
C SER A 203 1.58 4.65 3.84
N GLY A 204 0.84 5.46 3.09
CA GLY A 204 0.01 6.52 3.65
C GLY A 204 0.87 7.54 4.39
N THR A 205 0.52 7.81 5.64
CA THR A 205 1.25 8.73 6.52
C THR A 205 2.40 8.08 7.28
N PHE A 206 2.61 6.78 7.12
CA PHE A 206 3.65 6.02 7.84
C PHE A 206 4.92 5.96 7.02
N THR A 207 6.06 6.28 7.64
CA THR A 207 7.40 6.25 7.06
C THR A 207 8.28 5.20 7.75
N GLN A 208 9.49 5.01 7.26
CA GLN A 208 10.47 4.10 7.86
C GLN A 208 10.78 4.46 9.32
N GLU A 209 10.85 5.75 9.65
CA GLU A 209 11.17 6.25 10.98
C GLU A 209 10.11 5.88 12.03
N ASP A 210 8.85 5.72 11.59
CA ASP A 210 7.75 5.30 12.47
C ASP A 210 7.82 3.80 12.82
N CYS A 211 8.55 2.99 12.05
CA CYS A 211 8.43 1.55 12.08
C CYS A 211 9.27 0.85 13.16
N LYS A 212 8.79 -0.30 13.60
CA LYS A 212 9.52 -1.27 14.43
C LYS A 212 9.57 -2.62 13.73
N THR A 213 10.67 -3.37 13.91
CA THR A 213 10.78 -4.77 13.47
C THR A 213 9.93 -5.70 14.35
N LEU A 214 9.72 -6.94 13.90
CA LEU A 214 9.00 -7.93 14.71
C LEU A 214 9.68 -8.22 16.05
N SER A 215 11.03 -8.23 16.09
CA SER A 215 11.79 -8.38 17.34
C SER A 215 11.52 -7.22 18.30
N GLN A 216 11.65 -5.99 17.81
CA GLN A 216 11.36 -4.80 18.63
C GLN A 216 9.92 -4.77 19.15
N VAL A 217 8.96 -5.22 18.34
CA VAL A 217 7.55 -5.33 18.76
C VAL A 217 7.39 -6.37 19.88
N GLN A 218 8.13 -7.49 19.81
CA GLN A 218 8.11 -8.49 20.88
C GLN A 218 8.69 -7.89 22.17
N ASP A 219 9.84 -7.21 22.10
CA ASP A 219 10.50 -6.59 23.26
C ASP A 219 9.59 -5.53 23.90
N MET A 220 8.95 -4.67 23.09
CA MET A 220 7.96 -3.68 23.57
C MET A 220 6.73 -4.33 24.17
N LYS A 221 6.31 -5.51 23.68
CA LYS A 221 5.20 -6.25 24.27
C LYS A 221 5.57 -6.82 25.63
N ASP A 222 6.79 -7.30 25.79
CA ASP A 222 7.28 -7.88 27.02
C ASP A 222 7.56 -6.81 28.11
N SER A 223 7.85 -5.56 27.70
CA SER A 223 8.01 -4.39 28.59
C SER A 223 6.73 -3.56 28.80
N ASP A 224 5.56 -4.00 28.28
CA ASP A 224 4.28 -3.28 28.32
C ASP A 224 4.28 -1.87 27.67
N GLU A 225 5.25 -1.57 26.81
CA GLU A 225 5.36 -0.28 26.09
C GLU A 225 4.58 -0.25 24.75
N LEU A 226 4.20 -1.41 24.24
CA LEU A 226 3.63 -1.53 22.89
C LEU A 226 2.33 -0.74 22.71
N GLU A 227 1.45 -0.69 23.71
CA GLU A 227 0.16 -0.01 23.59
C GLU A 227 0.32 1.51 23.42
N ALA A 228 1.31 2.11 24.07
CA ALA A 228 1.66 3.51 23.90
C ALA A 228 2.30 3.83 22.52
N PHE A 229 2.94 2.84 21.91
CA PHE A 229 3.52 2.98 20.56
C PHE A 229 2.48 2.92 19.44
N LEU A 230 1.36 2.24 19.65
CA LEU A 230 0.32 2.12 18.61
C LEU A 230 -0.23 3.49 18.21
N ARG A 231 -0.35 3.70 16.92
CA ARG A 231 -1.01 4.88 16.38
C ARG A 231 -2.53 4.72 16.46
N PRO A 232 -3.29 5.78 16.78
CA PRO A 232 -4.74 5.73 16.81
C PRO A 232 -5.31 5.47 15.40
N LEU A 233 -6.53 4.92 15.33
CA LEU A 233 -7.17 4.62 14.03
C LEU A 233 -7.41 5.88 13.20
N GLU A 234 -7.54 7.04 13.83
CA GLU A 234 -7.71 8.36 13.22
C GLU A 234 -6.55 8.73 12.30
N SER A 235 -5.34 8.22 12.57
CA SER A 235 -4.18 8.44 11.69
C SER A 235 -4.35 7.83 10.29
N ALA A 236 -5.25 6.84 10.13
CA ALA A 236 -5.62 6.29 8.83
C ALA A 236 -6.68 7.11 8.08
N LEU A 237 -7.29 8.09 8.75
CA LEU A 237 -8.42 8.88 8.25
C LEU A 237 -8.04 10.35 8.00
N SER A 238 -6.76 10.69 8.09
CA SER A 238 -6.25 12.07 8.01
C SER A 238 -6.54 12.78 6.69
N THR A 239 -6.87 12.04 5.63
CA THR A 239 -7.24 12.59 4.31
C THR A 239 -8.74 12.79 4.12
N ILE A 240 -9.56 12.36 5.09
CA ILE A 240 -11.02 12.49 5.05
C ILE A 240 -11.42 13.65 5.92
N GLU A 241 -12.37 14.46 5.42
CA GLU A 241 -12.93 15.58 6.17
C GLU A 241 -13.58 15.10 7.47
N THR A 242 -13.33 15.84 8.55
CA THR A 242 -13.75 15.47 9.90
C THR A 242 -14.71 16.49 10.48
N ILE A 243 -15.82 16.04 11.09
CA ILE A 243 -16.80 16.89 11.77
C ILE A 243 -16.90 16.44 13.22
N GLU A 244 -16.58 17.35 14.14
CA GLU A 244 -16.83 17.17 15.55
C GLU A 244 -18.32 17.35 15.85
N ILE A 245 -18.93 16.42 16.59
CA ILE A 245 -20.36 16.42 16.90
C ILE A 245 -20.61 16.32 18.40
N GLU A 246 -21.71 16.97 18.83
CA GLU A 246 -22.20 17.00 20.18
C GLU A 246 -23.73 16.95 20.20
N GLY A 247 -24.34 16.93 21.40
CA GLY A 247 -25.80 17.06 21.62
C GLY A 247 -26.61 15.94 20.95
N ASP A 248 -27.73 16.29 20.35
CA ASP A 248 -28.73 15.35 19.83
C ASP A 248 -28.27 14.51 18.64
N LEU A 249 -27.20 14.92 17.95
CA LEU A 249 -26.66 14.17 16.82
C LEU A 249 -25.79 12.99 17.28
N LEU A 250 -25.10 13.14 18.40
CA LEU A 250 -24.19 12.14 18.94
C LEU A 250 -24.87 10.76 19.12
N PRO A 251 -25.98 10.59 19.85
CA PRO A 251 -26.62 9.30 20.02
C PRO A 251 -27.12 8.70 18.69
N LYS A 252 -27.51 9.52 17.72
CA LYS A 252 -27.95 9.05 16.41
C LYS A 252 -26.80 8.46 15.60
N ILE A 253 -25.65 9.13 15.61
CA ILE A 253 -24.41 8.63 14.98
C ILE A 253 -23.94 7.35 15.67
N LEU A 254 -23.92 7.32 17.01
CA LEU A 254 -23.54 6.14 17.79
C LEU A 254 -24.37 4.89 17.47
N ASN A 255 -25.66 5.10 17.18
CA ASN A 255 -26.57 4.02 16.78
C ASN A 255 -26.57 3.72 15.28
N GLY A 256 -25.74 4.40 14.49
CA GLY A 256 -25.63 4.17 13.05
C GLY A 256 -26.91 4.47 12.27
N GLN A 257 -27.67 5.49 12.69
CA GLN A 257 -28.94 5.85 12.05
C GLN A 257 -28.72 6.44 10.67
N VAL A 258 -29.66 6.17 9.76
CA VAL A 258 -29.77 6.90 8.50
C VAL A 258 -30.33 8.30 8.82
N LEU A 259 -29.64 9.34 8.36
CA LEU A 259 -29.89 10.73 8.74
C LEU A 259 -30.07 11.61 7.49
N PRO A 260 -30.65 12.82 7.63
CA PRO A 260 -30.63 13.82 6.56
C PRO A 260 -29.18 14.08 6.09
N LEU A 261 -28.99 14.28 4.79
CA LEU A 261 -27.68 14.51 4.18
C LEU A 261 -27.04 15.78 4.76
N HIS A 262 -25.86 15.63 5.35
CA HIS A 262 -25.07 16.78 5.80
C HIS A 262 -24.58 17.59 4.59
N SER A 263 -24.55 18.92 4.70
CA SER A 263 -24.23 19.81 3.58
C SER A 263 -22.88 19.52 2.92
N ILE A 264 -21.88 19.12 3.70
CA ILE A 264 -20.53 18.78 3.21
C ILE A 264 -20.53 17.59 2.25
N LEU A 265 -21.39 16.60 2.49
CA LEU A 265 -21.51 15.40 1.63
C LEU A 265 -22.14 15.68 0.26
N LYS A 266 -22.46 16.95 -0.05
CA LYS A 266 -22.81 17.37 -1.42
C LYS A 266 -21.58 17.56 -2.31
N SER A 267 -20.39 17.75 -1.71
CA SER A 267 -19.12 18.03 -2.39
C SER A 267 -18.06 16.99 -2.18
N ILE A 268 -18.23 16.09 -1.18
CA ILE A 268 -17.29 15.01 -0.87
C ILE A 268 -18.02 13.67 -0.73
N GLU A 269 -17.30 12.57 -0.91
CA GLU A 269 -17.87 11.23 -0.89
C GLU A 269 -18.12 10.70 0.53
N GLU A 270 -17.23 10.99 1.47
CA GLU A 270 -17.28 10.49 2.85
C GLU A 270 -16.88 11.57 3.85
N VAL A 271 -17.43 11.49 5.06
CA VAL A 271 -17.09 12.33 6.20
C VAL A 271 -16.91 11.49 7.46
N VAL A 272 -15.93 11.85 8.29
CA VAL A 272 -15.73 11.25 9.62
C VAL A 272 -16.43 12.07 10.67
N PHE A 273 -17.37 11.49 11.40
CA PHE A 273 -17.92 12.12 12.60
C PHE A 273 -17.10 11.73 13.82
N THR A 274 -16.67 12.74 14.59
CA THR A 274 -15.86 12.59 15.79
C THR A 274 -16.57 13.17 17.01
N SER A 275 -16.15 12.74 18.19
CA SER A 275 -16.46 13.40 19.47
C SER A 275 -15.23 13.30 20.38
N SER A 276 -14.85 14.42 20.97
CA SER A 276 -13.60 14.56 21.76
C SER A 276 -12.37 14.05 21.00
N GLY A 277 -12.30 14.37 19.69
CA GLY A 277 -11.19 13.99 18.82
C GLY A 277 -11.14 12.49 18.45
N LYS A 278 -12.12 11.67 18.85
CA LYS A 278 -12.21 10.24 18.52
C LYS A 278 -13.21 9.99 17.43
N ALA A 279 -12.84 9.23 16.40
CA ALA A 279 -13.72 8.85 15.31
C ALA A 279 -14.81 7.90 15.81
N LEU A 280 -16.05 8.25 15.52
CA LEU A 280 -17.25 7.48 15.87
C LEU A 280 -17.75 6.66 14.70
N ALA A 281 -17.83 7.29 13.52
CA ALA A 281 -18.32 6.67 12.31
C ALA A 281 -17.86 7.45 11.05
N ILE A 282 -17.82 6.74 9.93
CA ILE A 282 -17.70 7.32 8.60
C ILE A 282 -19.08 7.24 7.96
N TYR A 283 -19.55 8.36 7.41
CA TYR A 283 -20.82 8.46 6.70
C TYR A 283 -20.62 8.88 5.25
N ALA A 284 -21.48 8.39 4.38
CA ALA A 284 -21.56 8.74 2.97
C ALA A 284 -23.01 9.01 2.55
N PRO A 285 -23.24 9.64 1.38
CA PRO A 285 -24.57 9.74 0.80
C PRO A 285 -25.23 8.35 0.68
N HIS A 286 -26.53 8.27 0.94
CA HIS A 286 -27.24 7.00 0.80
C HIS A 286 -27.39 6.64 -0.68
N PRO A 287 -26.99 5.44 -1.13
CA PRO A 287 -26.94 5.10 -2.55
C PRO A 287 -28.34 5.09 -3.21
N GLU A 288 -29.40 4.81 -2.46
CA GLU A 288 -30.76 4.66 -2.98
C GLU A 288 -31.72 5.74 -2.51
N LYS A 289 -31.44 6.42 -1.38
CA LYS A 289 -32.34 7.39 -0.77
C LYS A 289 -31.76 8.79 -0.90
N GLN A 290 -32.21 9.53 -1.89
CA GLN A 290 -31.77 10.90 -2.14
C GLN A 290 -32.01 11.81 -0.91
N GLY A 291 -31.07 12.68 -0.60
CA GLY A 291 -31.15 13.61 0.54
C GLY A 291 -30.87 12.97 1.91
N LEU A 292 -30.46 11.71 1.97
CA LEU A 292 -30.07 11.02 3.19
C LEU A 292 -28.60 10.60 3.14
N MET A 293 -28.02 10.37 4.34
CA MET A 293 -26.70 9.77 4.54
C MET A 293 -26.80 8.54 5.42
N LYS A 294 -25.86 7.61 5.25
CA LYS A 294 -25.79 6.37 6.04
C LYS A 294 -24.35 6.08 6.51
N PRO A 295 -24.19 5.29 7.59
CA PRO A 295 -22.87 4.86 8.02
C PRO A 295 -22.25 3.88 7.00
N VAL A 296 -20.98 4.13 6.68
CA VAL A 296 -20.09 3.23 5.93
C VAL A 296 -19.29 2.36 6.88
N LYS A 297 -18.77 2.99 7.95
CA LYS A 297 -18.01 2.32 9.01
C LYS A 297 -18.45 2.89 10.38
N MET A 298 -18.47 2.02 11.38
CA MET A 298 -18.76 2.38 12.78
C MET A 298 -17.59 1.96 13.68
N PHE A 299 -17.22 2.81 14.66
CA PHE A 299 -16.12 2.59 15.59
C PHE A 299 -16.59 2.53 17.05
N PRO A 300 -17.43 1.57 17.44
CA PRO A 300 -18.06 1.55 18.77
C PRO A 300 -17.05 1.38 19.92
N ALA A 301 -15.85 0.90 19.66
CA ALA A 301 -14.82 0.77 20.70
C ALA A 301 -14.14 2.09 21.07
N ASN A 302 -14.32 3.16 20.28
CA ASN A 302 -13.87 4.50 20.62
C ASN A 302 -14.86 5.22 21.55
N ILE A 303 -16.04 4.61 21.74
CA ILE A 303 -17.06 5.10 22.65
C ILE A 303 -16.80 4.39 23.97
N GLY A 304 -16.07 5.03 24.88
CA GLY A 304 -15.93 4.54 26.24
C GLY A 304 -17.32 4.24 26.81
N LYS A 305 -17.55 3.06 27.32
CA LYS A 305 -18.48 2.87 28.39
C LYS A 305 -17.88 3.68 29.56
N GLU A 306 -18.35 4.90 29.74
CA GLU A 306 -18.30 5.52 31.05
C GLU A 306 -19.10 4.57 31.95
N GLU A 307 -18.41 3.80 32.77
CA GLU A 307 -18.99 3.18 33.94
C GLU A 307 -19.12 4.21 35.05
#